data_8ac8db7c6f58e277ae97b0ab49c6476c
#
_entry.id   8ac8db7c6f58e277ae97b0ab49c6476c
#
_cell.length_a   1.000
_cell.length_b   1.000
_cell.length_c   1.000
_cell.angle_alpha   90.00
_cell.angle_beta   90.00
_cell.angle_gamma   90.00
#
_symmetry.space_group_name_H-M   'P 1'
#
loop_
_entity.id
_entity.type
_entity.pdbx_description
1 polymer ?
#
loop_
_entity_poly.entity_id
_entity_poly.type
_entity_poly.pdbx_seq_one_letter_code
_entity_poly.pdbx_strand_id
1 'polypeptide(L)'
;MTVADFMTPHPFTVGLDEPVPVLRKLFADHHCHHLLVIDKGVLVGVVSDRDVLRRVSPFAGTLAEQRRDEETVKMRAHQIMTRDPIVARPEDEVDEVAARLLAAGVSCLPVTRASGRIVGILTWRDLLRALLATQRPVLQGV
;
A
#
# COMPACT_ATOMS: atom_id res chain seq x y z
N MET A 1 22.12 2.59 4.20
CA MET A 1 21.19 1.84 3.31
C MET A 1 20.00 2.70 2.99
N THR A 2 19.70 2.82 1.73
CA THR A 2 18.61 3.67 1.25
C THR A 2 17.35 2.86 0.97
N VAL A 3 16.23 3.56 0.87
CA VAL A 3 14.93 2.97 0.51
C VAL A 3 15.02 2.24 -0.83
N ALA A 4 15.76 2.79 -1.81
CA ALA A 4 15.95 2.17 -3.12
C ALA A 4 16.54 0.76 -3.04
N ASP A 5 17.36 0.48 -2.03
CA ASP A 5 17.99 -0.83 -1.85
C ASP A 5 17.00 -1.92 -1.43
N PHE A 6 15.89 -1.54 -0.80
CA PHE A 6 14.95 -2.49 -0.19
C PHE A 6 13.51 -2.36 -0.67
N MET A 7 13.14 -1.28 -1.33
CA MET A 7 11.77 -1.11 -1.84
C MET A 7 11.40 -2.20 -2.83
N THR A 8 10.12 -2.51 -2.90
CA THR A 8 9.58 -3.34 -3.96
C THR A 8 9.26 -2.44 -5.15
N PRO A 9 9.91 -2.65 -6.31
CA PRO A 9 9.64 -1.85 -7.50
C PRO A 9 8.30 -2.28 -8.14
N HIS A 10 7.76 -1.40 -8.99
CA HIS A 10 6.56 -1.65 -9.78
C HIS A 10 5.36 -2.11 -8.95
N PRO A 11 4.95 -1.34 -7.93
CA PRO A 11 3.76 -1.68 -7.17
C PRO A 11 2.51 -1.60 -8.05
N PHE A 12 1.47 -2.35 -7.66
CA PHE A 12 0.20 -2.31 -8.39
C PHE A 12 -0.49 -0.97 -8.15
N THR A 13 -0.98 -0.39 -9.23
CA THR A 13 -1.67 0.90 -9.21
C THR A 13 -3.08 0.79 -9.79
N VAL A 14 -3.96 1.67 -9.33
CA VAL A 14 -5.33 1.79 -9.83
C VAL A 14 -5.67 3.25 -10.03
N GLY A 15 -6.69 3.51 -10.84
CA GLY A 15 -7.24 4.87 -10.99
C GLY A 15 -8.25 5.20 -9.89
N LEU A 16 -8.64 6.47 -9.82
CA LEU A 16 -9.61 6.99 -8.84
C LEU A 16 -10.98 6.30 -8.92
N ASP A 17 -11.41 5.94 -10.12
CA ASP A 17 -12.75 5.41 -10.38
C ASP A 17 -12.84 3.89 -10.38
N GLU A 18 -11.77 3.20 -10.02
CA GLU A 18 -11.79 1.74 -9.95
C GLU A 18 -12.79 1.26 -8.90
N PRO A 19 -13.77 0.42 -9.29
CA PRO A 19 -14.79 -0.06 -8.36
C PRO A 19 -14.25 -1.14 -7.43
N VAL A 20 -14.86 -1.28 -6.27
CA VAL A 20 -14.46 -2.25 -5.24
C VAL A 20 -14.28 -3.68 -5.77
N PRO A 21 -15.15 -4.23 -6.64
CA PRO A 21 -14.92 -5.58 -7.16
C PRO A 21 -13.59 -5.75 -7.88
N VAL A 22 -13.15 -4.71 -8.60
CA VAL A 22 -11.83 -4.72 -9.28
C VAL A 22 -10.71 -4.69 -8.25
N LEU A 23 -10.83 -3.87 -7.21
CA LEU A 23 -9.83 -3.82 -6.13
C LEU A 23 -9.69 -5.17 -5.43
N ARG A 24 -10.82 -5.81 -5.11
CA ARG A 24 -10.83 -7.16 -4.50
C ARG A 24 -10.14 -8.19 -5.37
N LYS A 25 -10.41 -8.15 -6.67
CA LYS A 25 -9.80 -9.07 -7.62
C LYS A 25 -8.28 -8.89 -7.69
N LEU A 26 -7.80 -7.65 -7.71
CA LEU A 26 -6.38 -7.34 -7.74
C LEU A 26 -5.67 -7.84 -6.47
N PHE A 27 -6.27 -7.64 -5.29
CA PHE A 27 -5.72 -8.17 -4.04
C PHE A 27 -5.61 -9.69 -4.07
N ALA A 28 -6.64 -10.37 -4.55
CA ALA A 28 -6.67 -11.84 -4.61
C ALA A 28 -5.69 -12.40 -5.65
N ASP A 29 -5.69 -11.86 -6.86
CA ASP A 29 -4.90 -12.37 -7.98
C ASP A 29 -3.39 -12.17 -7.77
N HIS A 30 -3.00 -11.06 -7.14
CA HIS A 30 -1.59 -10.69 -6.97
C HIS A 30 -1.07 -10.92 -5.56
N HIS A 31 -1.90 -11.39 -4.64
CA HIS A 31 -1.54 -11.59 -3.23
C HIS A 31 -0.91 -10.36 -2.60
N CYS A 32 -1.34 -9.18 -3.03
CA CYS A 32 -0.89 -7.91 -2.47
C CYS A 32 -1.87 -7.39 -1.42
N HIS A 33 -1.40 -6.50 -0.57
CA HIS A 33 -2.20 -5.93 0.52
C HIS A 33 -2.45 -4.42 0.36
N HIS A 34 -1.81 -3.81 -0.61
CA HIS A 34 -1.87 -2.37 -0.86
C HIS A 34 -1.93 -2.10 -2.36
N LEU A 35 -2.80 -1.17 -2.74
CA LEU A 35 -2.89 -0.64 -4.10
C LEU A 35 -2.65 0.86 -4.04
N LEU A 36 -1.78 1.36 -4.90
CA LEU A 36 -1.51 2.79 -5.00
C LEU A 36 -2.48 3.40 -5.99
N VAL A 37 -3.12 4.49 -5.57
CA VAL A 37 -4.10 5.20 -6.41
C VAL A 37 -3.41 6.35 -7.12
N ILE A 38 -3.51 6.37 -8.44
CA ILE A 38 -2.90 7.41 -9.27
C ILE A 38 -3.95 8.22 -10.02
N ASP A 39 -3.64 9.49 -10.21
CA ASP A 39 -4.37 10.38 -11.09
C ASP A 39 -3.36 11.12 -11.98
N LYS A 40 -3.53 11.01 -13.29
CA LYS A 40 -2.61 11.60 -14.27
C LYS A 40 -1.14 11.22 -14.02
N GLY A 41 -0.90 9.97 -13.63
CA GLY A 41 0.43 9.44 -13.37
C GLY A 41 1.04 9.82 -12.02
N VAL A 42 0.32 10.52 -11.16
CA VAL A 42 0.79 11.01 -9.86
C VAL A 42 0.04 10.28 -8.74
N LEU A 43 0.76 9.92 -7.69
CA LEU A 43 0.18 9.30 -6.49
C LEU A 43 -0.79 10.27 -5.81
N VAL A 44 -2.03 9.80 -5.55
CA VAL A 44 -3.04 10.56 -4.83
C VAL A 44 -3.58 9.83 -3.60
N GLY A 45 -3.37 8.53 -3.48
CA GLY A 45 -3.86 7.78 -2.34
C GLY A 45 -3.34 6.36 -2.26
N VAL A 46 -3.70 5.68 -1.19
CA VAL A 46 -3.41 4.25 -0.95
C VAL A 46 -4.68 3.57 -0.48
N VAL A 47 -4.96 2.39 -1.04
CA VAL A 47 -6.03 1.50 -0.57
C VAL A 47 -5.39 0.22 -0.07
N SER A 48 -5.70 -0.18 1.17
CA SER A 48 -5.33 -1.49 1.69
C SER A 48 -6.50 -2.47 1.58
N ASP A 49 -6.19 -3.76 1.64
CA ASP A 49 -7.23 -4.80 1.73
C ASP A 49 -8.10 -4.62 2.99
N ARG A 50 -7.53 -4.11 4.08
CA ARG A 50 -8.26 -3.77 5.30
C ARG A 50 -9.24 -2.62 5.10
N ASP A 51 -8.91 -1.63 4.29
CA ASP A 51 -9.81 -0.52 3.95
C ASP A 51 -11.07 -1.05 3.28
N VAL A 52 -10.92 -2.02 2.37
CA VAL A 52 -12.05 -2.68 1.72
C VAL A 52 -12.89 -3.44 2.73
N LEU A 53 -12.26 -4.21 3.64
CA LEU A 53 -12.96 -4.96 4.67
C LEU A 53 -13.75 -4.06 5.64
N ARG A 54 -13.24 -2.87 5.94
CA ARG A 54 -13.90 -1.92 6.84
C ARG A 54 -15.08 -1.20 6.19
N ARG A 55 -15.01 -0.96 4.89
CA ARG A 55 -15.99 -0.14 4.15
C ARG A 55 -17.06 -0.95 3.45
N VAL A 56 -16.73 -2.17 3.02
CA VAL A 56 -17.65 -3.02 2.27
C VAL A 56 -18.40 -3.94 3.24
N SER A 57 -19.72 -3.99 3.10
CA SER A 57 -20.55 -4.85 3.94
C SER A 57 -20.23 -6.33 3.73
N PRO A 58 -20.09 -7.12 4.82
CA PRO A 58 -19.90 -8.56 4.70
C PRO A 58 -21.13 -9.29 4.12
N PHE A 59 -22.31 -8.62 4.09
CA PHE A 59 -23.52 -9.19 3.54
C PHE A 59 -23.68 -8.99 2.03
N ALA A 60 -22.85 -8.13 1.42
CA ALA A 60 -22.88 -7.91 -0.03
C ALA A 60 -22.61 -9.22 -0.77
N GLY A 61 -23.46 -9.57 -1.73
CA GLY A 61 -23.37 -10.81 -2.50
C GLY A 61 -23.90 -12.05 -1.78
N THR A 62 -24.48 -11.92 -0.58
CA THR A 62 -25.06 -13.01 0.19
C THR A 62 -26.58 -12.98 0.15
N LEU A 63 -27.23 -14.04 0.63
CA LEU A 63 -28.71 -14.11 0.74
C LEU A 63 -29.27 -13.09 1.74
N ALA A 64 -28.44 -12.61 2.67
CA ALA A 64 -28.80 -11.59 3.64
C ALA A 64 -28.63 -10.16 3.12
N GLU A 65 -28.24 -9.99 1.86
CA GLU A 65 -27.96 -8.70 1.26
C GLU A 65 -29.18 -7.78 1.27
N GLN A 66 -28.96 -6.53 1.67
CA GLN A 66 -29.92 -5.45 1.60
C GLN A 66 -29.39 -4.36 0.65
N ARG A 67 -30.26 -3.44 0.25
CA ARG A 67 -29.88 -2.36 -0.68
C ARG A 67 -28.64 -1.57 -0.19
N ARG A 68 -28.54 -1.29 1.12
CA ARG A 68 -27.38 -0.62 1.70
C ARG A 68 -26.09 -1.44 1.55
N ASP A 69 -26.19 -2.78 1.55
CA ASP A 69 -25.03 -3.68 1.38
C ASP A 69 -24.54 -3.66 -0.05
N GLU A 70 -25.46 -3.65 -1.02
CA GLU A 70 -25.12 -3.50 -2.43
C GLU A 70 -24.39 -2.18 -2.73
N GLU A 71 -24.83 -1.09 -2.08
CA GLU A 71 -24.21 0.22 -2.27
C GLU A 71 -22.76 0.28 -1.81
N THR A 72 -22.36 -0.53 -0.83
CA THR A 72 -20.98 -0.55 -0.35
C THR A 72 -20.01 -1.09 -1.41
N VAL A 73 -20.43 -2.03 -2.27
CA VAL A 73 -19.60 -2.56 -3.36
C VAL A 73 -19.58 -1.63 -4.59
N LYS A 74 -20.46 -0.65 -4.64
CA LYS A 74 -20.45 0.38 -5.69
C LYS A 74 -19.43 1.49 -5.41
N MET A 75 -18.83 1.48 -4.22
CA MET A 75 -17.79 2.44 -3.88
C MET A 75 -16.60 2.30 -4.83
N ARG A 76 -15.92 3.42 -5.01
CA ARG A 76 -14.75 3.51 -5.87
C ARG A 76 -13.50 3.79 -5.05
N ALA A 77 -12.33 3.56 -5.64
CA ALA A 77 -11.04 3.73 -4.96
C ALA A 77 -10.93 5.07 -4.24
N HIS A 78 -11.32 6.18 -4.89
CA HIS A 78 -11.22 7.51 -4.29
C HIS A 78 -12.09 7.70 -3.04
N GLN A 79 -13.12 6.87 -2.85
CA GLN A 79 -14.03 6.95 -1.68
C GLN A 79 -13.51 6.20 -0.46
N ILE A 80 -12.63 5.21 -0.67
CA ILE A 80 -12.10 4.37 0.42
C ILE A 80 -10.61 4.53 0.66
N MET A 81 -9.89 5.20 -0.24
CA MET A 81 -8.45 5.42 -0.10
C MET A 81 -8.10 6.36 1.04
N THR A 82 -6.89 6.21 1.57
CA THR A 82 -6.25 7.24 2.37
C THR A 82 -5.64 8.27 1.42
N ARG A 83 -6.09 9.53 1.52
CA ARG A 83 -5.61 10.63 0.69
C ARG A 83 -4.29 11.16 1.21
N ASP A 84 -3.47 11.70 0.31
CA ASP A 84 -2.19 12.32 0.63
C ASP A 84 -1.35 11.46 1.58
N PRO A 85 -1.05 10.20 1.20
CA PRO A 85 -0.32 9.31 2.08
C PRO A 85 1.10 9.83 2.33
N ILE A 86 1.63 9.47 3.50
CA ILE A 86 3.04 9.71 3.80
C ILE A 86 3.86 8.90 2.80
N VAL A 87 4.86 9.52 2.20
CA VAL A 87 5.71 8.89 1.18
C VAL A 87 7.17 8.88 1.61
N ALA A 88 7.94 8.02 0.97
CA ALA A 88 9.40 8.02 1.06
C ALA A 88 10.00 8.35 -0.30
N ARG A 89 11.25 8.79 -0.29
CA ARG A 89 12.06 8.98 -1.50
C ARG A 89 13.04 7.81 -1.64
N PRO A 90 13.44 7.47 -2.87
CA PRO A 90 14.43 6.39 -3.06
C PRO A 90 15.74 6.61 -2.31
N GLU A 91 16.17 7.85 -2.19
CA GLU A 91 17.40 8.25 -1.51
C GLU A 91 17.31 8.40 0.00
N ASP A 92 16.12 8.29 0.58
CA ASP A 92 15.94 8.37 2.03
C ASP A 92 16.63 7.19 2.72
N GLU A 93 17.13 7.43 3.94
CA GLU A 93 17.70 6.37 4.77
C GLU A 93 16.60 5.47 5.32
N VAL A 94 16.82 4.15 5.25
CA VAL A 94 15.85 3.15 5.68
C VAL A 94 15.45 3.33 7.15
N ASP A 95 16.42 3.63 8.02
CA ASP A 95 16.15 3.81 9.45
C ASP A 95 15.21 4.97 9.75
N GLU A 96 15.40 6.07 9.04
CA GLU A 96 14.52 7.25 9.17
C GLU A 96 13.11 6.96 8.68
N VAL A 97 13.01 6.26 7.56
CA VAL A 97 11.70 5.89 6.99
C VAL A 97 10.98 4.88 7.88
N ALA A 98 11.71 3.92 8.45
CA ALA A 98 11.15 2.97 9.40
C ALA A 98 10.55 3.68 10.62
N ALA A 99 11.26 4.69 11.14
CA ALA A 99 10.77 5.50 12.27
C ALA A 99 9.50 6.27 11.88
N ARG A 100 9.45 6.85 10.67
CA ARG A 100 8.25 7.54 10.18
C ARG A 100 7.05 6.61 10.04
N LEU A 101 7.28 5.41 9.51
CA LEU A 101 6.25 4.39 9.35
C LEU A 101 5.64 4.00 10.70
N LEU A 102 6.50 3.74 11.69
CA LEU A 102 6.06 3.40 13.05
C LEU A 102 5.28 4.55 13.69
N ALA A 103 5.80 5.77 13.61
CA ALA A 103 5.16 6.94 14.20
C ALA A 103 3.79 7.23 13.57
N ALA A 104 3.66 7.01 12.27
CA ALA A 104 2.39 7.21 11.56
C ALA A 104 1.40 6.06 11.75
N GLY A 105 1.84 4.90 12.26
CA GLY A 105 0.98 3.73 12.46
C GLY A 105 0.49 3.10 11.16
N VAL A 106 1.24 3.27 10.07
CA VAL A 106 0.90 2.70 8.76
C VAL A 106 1.75 1.47 8.46
N SER A 107 1.31 0.63 7.54
CA SER A 107 1.99 -0.63 7.20
C SER A 107 2.82 -0.56 5.92
N CYS A 108 2.71 0.52 5.18
CA CYS A 108 3.52 0.77 3.99
C CYS A 108 3.71 2.25 3.75
N LEU A 109 4.75 2.59 2.99
CA LEU A 109 4.96 3.92 2.44
C LEU A 109 5.17 3.79 0.94
N PRO A 110 4.38 4.48 0.12
CA PRO A 110 4.71 4.61 -1.30
C PRO A 110 6.06 5.33 -1.46
N VAL A 111 6.83 4.91 -2.45
CA VAL A 111 8.10 5.54 -2.77
C VAL A 111 7.94 6.32 -4.07
N THR A 112 8.13 7.63 -3.99
CA THR A 112 7.89 8.54 -5.10
C THR A 112 9.09 9.45 -5.36
N ARG A 113 9.20 9.94 -6.58
CA ARG A 113 10.08 11.06 -6.92
C ARG A 113 9.43 12.38 -6.52
N ALA A 114 10.20 13.47 -6.55
CA ALA A 114 9.70 14.81 -6.25
C ALA A 114 8.50 15.22 -7.12
N SER A 115 8.39 14.68 -8.33
CA SER A 115 7.24 14.88 -9.23
C SER A 115 5.95 14.21 -8.78
N GLY A 116 5.99 13.35 -7.77
CA GLY A 116 4.87 12.52 -7.34
C GLY A 116 4.75 11.19 -8.10
N ARG A 117 5.65 10.92 -9.05
CA ARG A 117 5.66 9.66 -9.78
C ARG A 117 6.14 8.53 -8.89
N ILE A 118 5.42 7.41 -8.93
CA ILE A 118 5.71 6.23 -8.13
C ILE A 118 6.89 5.47 -8.73
N VAL A 119 7.84 5.07 -7.86
CA VAL A 119 8.96 4.22 -8.23
C VAL A 119 8.97 2.89 -7.47
N GLY A 120 8.24 2.80 -6.37
CA GLY A 120 8.18 1.58 -5.57
C GLY A 120 7.24 1.72 -4.40
N ILE A 121 7.26 0.69 -3.55
CA ILE A 121 6.56 0.67 -2.27
C ILE A 121 7.49 0.05 -1.22
N LEU A 122 7.48 0.60 -0.01
CA LEU A 122 8.21 0.07 1.13
C LEU A 122 7.20 -0.45 2.16
N THR A 123 7.30 -1.75 2.49
CA THR A 123 6.40 -2.41 3.43
C THR A 123 7.16 -2.93 4.64
N TRP A 124 6.44 -3.41 5.66
CA TRP A 124 7.03 -4.11 6.81
C TRP A 124 7.96 -5.23 6.40
N ARG A 125 7.61 -5.99 5.35
CA ARG A 125 8.42 -7.09 4.85
C ARG A 125 9.78 -6.59 4.34
N ASP A 126 9.78 -5.48 3.63
CA ASP A 126 11.00 -4.85 3.12
C ASP A 126 11.89 -4.37 4.27
N LEU A 127 11.28 -3.79 5.31
CA LEU A 127 12.00 -3.34 6.50
C LEU A 127 12.60 -4.51 7.30
N LEU A 128 11.89 -5.63 7.40
CA LEU A 128 12.43 -6.84 8.02
C LEU A 128 13.64 -7.37 7.24
N ARG A 129 13.57 -7.36 5.91
CA ARG A 129 14.73 -7.74 5.08
C ARG A 129 15.92 -6.82 5.31
N ALA A 130 15.69 -5.53 5.44
CA ALA A 130 16.74 -4.56 5.75
C ALA A 130 17.39 -4.85 7.11
N LEU A 131 16.56 -5.11 8.12
CA LEU A 131 17.05 -5.47 9.46
C LEU A 131 17.93 -6.72 9.43
N LEU A 132 17.50 -7.77 8.75
CA LEU A 132 18.27 -9.02 8.64
C LEU A 132 19.59 -8.80 7.88
N ALA A 133 19.59 -7.93 6.88
CA ALA A 133 20.80 -7.61 6.13
C ALA A 133 21.86 -6.92 7.01
N THR A 134 21.45 -6.10 7.98
CA THR A 134 22.39 -5.43 8.90
C THR A 134 23.02 -6.38 9.91
N GLN A 135 22.38 -7.50 10.21
CA GLN A 135 22.85 -8.47 11.23
C GLN A 135 23.77 -9.56 10.65
N ARG A 136 23.81 -9.72 9.31
CA ARG A 136 24.63 -10.76 8.67
C ARG A 136 26.12 -10.73 9.01
N PRO A 137 26.78 -9.57 9.16
CA PRO A 137 28.21 -9.55 9.47
C PRO A 137 28.58 -10.18 10.82
N VAL A 138 27.64 -10.20 11.78
CA VAL A 138 27.86 -10.74 13.11
C VAL A 138 27.90 -12.27 13.10
N LEU A 139 27.18 -12.91 12.18
CA LEU A 139 27.12 -14.36 12.05
C LEU A 139 28.29 -14.96 11.27
N GLN A 140 29.05 -14.14 10.51
CA GLN A 140 30.19 -14.59 9.72
C GLN A 140 31.51 -14.54 10.49
N GLY A 141 31.52 -14.00 11.69
CA GLY A 141 32.69 -13.91 12.55
C GLY A 141 32.84 -15.03 13.57
N VAL A 142 32.05 -16.07 13.43
CA VAL A 142 32.08 -17.21 14.37
C VAL A 142 32.76 -18.41 13.71
#